data_eca59a04b52c095d7aa9331f76de7794
#
_entry.id   eca59a04b52c095d7aa9331f76de7794
#
_cell.length_a   1.000
_cell.length_b   1.000
_cell.length_c   1.000
_cell.angle_alpha   90.00
_cell.angle_beta   90.00
_cell.angle_gamma   90.00
#
_symmetry.space_group_name_H-M   'P 1'
#
loop_
_entity.id
_entity.type
_entity.pdbx_description
1 polymer ?
#
loop_
_entity_poly.entity_id
_entity_poly.type
_entity_poly.pdbx_seq_one_letter_code
_entity_poly.pdbx_strand_id
1 'polypeptide(L)'
;MSKTKEYVIPFVGLKLGKHKFEYQINNAFFEIFDYNEFQNSDIRVSVVLDKKSNLLEIDFKHKGTVNVPCDLTSEDFDLPVKGKLKLIVRFGDTYNNDNEELLIVPFGEFEIDISQYIYEMIVLSIPLRRVHPGIKDGSLKTEALTKLKELAIEEQKKEKKEEKKEENIDPRWDKLKQLLTDK
;
A
#
# COMPACT_ATOMS: atom_id res chain seq x y z
N MET A 1 12.70 5.05 23.57
CA MET A 1 11.62 6.05 23.59
C MET A 1 12.09 7.46 23.15
N SER A 2 12.78 7.63 22.04
CA SER A 2 13.25 9.00 21.63
C SER A 2 13.32 9.22 20.11
N LYS A 3 12.92 8.24 19.29
CA LYS A 3 13.09 8.35 17.83
C LYS A 3 11.93 9.05 17.11
N THR A 4 10.77 9.24 17.75
CA THR A 4 9.58 9.84 17.14
C THR A 4 9.46 11.36 17.34
N LYS A 5 10.30 11.98 18.16
CA LYS A 5 10.22 13.42 18.43
C LYS A 5 10.31 14.33 17.20
N GLU A 6 10.92 13.86 16.14
CA GLU A 6 11.03 14.57 14.87
C GLU A 6 9.67 14.73 14.16
N TYR A 7 8.74 13.79 14.40
CA TYR A 7 7.42 13.73 13.75
C TYR A 7 6.31 14.28 14.65
N VAL A 8 6.67 14.97 15.73
CA VAL A 8 5.72 15.62 16.64
C VAL A 8 5.58 17.09 16.26
N ILE A 9 4.34 17.53 16.03
CA ILE A 9 4.03 18.92 15.68
C ILE A 9 3.39 19.61 16.89
N PRO A 10 4.08 20.60 17.51
CA PRO A 10 3.51 21.40 18.58
C PRO A 10 2.53 22.43 18.00
N PHE A 11 1.25 22.15 18.04
CA PHE A 11 0.23 22.98 17.40
C PHE A 11 -0.20 24.19 18.25
N VAL A 12 0.00 24.18 19.56
CA VAL A 12 -0.43 25.27 20.44
C VAL A 12 0.30 26.57 20.10
N GLY A 13 1.60 26.50 19.82
CA GLY A 13 2.41 27.67 19.46
C GLY A 13 2.18 28.20 18.04
N LEU A 14 1.43 27.49 17.20
CA LEU A 14 1.16 27.92 15.83
C LEU A 14 0.02 28.96 15.78
N LYS A 15 0.13 29.92 14.86
CA LYS A 15 -0.94 30.88 14.56
C LYS A 15 -2.07 30.17 13.80
N LEU A 16 -3.26 30.77 13.76
CA LEU A 16 -4.34 30.30 12.90
C LEU A 16 -3.92 30.35 11.41
N GLY A 17 -4.28 29.32 10.65
CA GLY A 17 -3.98 29.21 9.23
C GLY A 17 -3.03 28.05 8.90
N LYS A 18 -2.47 28.08 7.70
CA LYS A 18 -1.71 26.96 7.13
C LYS A 18 -0.23 27.01 7.50
N HIS A 19 0.27 25.89 7.98
CA HIS A 19 1.68 25.64 8.29
C HIS A 19 2.16 24.42 7.49
N LYS A 20 3.33 24.53 6.86
CA LYS A 20 3.91 23.50 6.03
C LYS A 20 5.11 22.88 6.70
N PHE A 21 5.17 21.55 6.71
CA PHE A 21 6.28 20.75 7.21
C PHE A 21 6.71 19.78 6.11
N GLU A 22 8.02 19.52 6.02
CA GLU A 22 8.59 18.59 5.06
C GLU A 22 9.50 17.61 5.80
N TYR A 23 9.35 16.33 5.49
CA TYR A 23 10.12 15.25 6.10
C TYR A 23 10.75 14.41 5.01
N GLN A 24 11.97 13.96 5.24
CA GLN A 24 12.64 12.98 4.42
C GLN A 24 12.62 11.64 5.15
N ILE A 25 11.94 10.67 4.57
CA ILE A 25 11.74 9.35 5.16
C ILE A 25 12.71 8.36 4.51
N ASN A 26 13.46 7.66 5.34
CA ASN A 26 14.39 6.60 4.98
C ASN A 26 14.12 5.34 5.83
N ASN A 27 14.94 4.31 5.66
CA ASN A 27 14.76 3.03 6.38
C ASN A 27 14.74 3.18 7.90
N ALA A 28 15.51 4.09 8.47
CA ALA A 28 15.54 4.32 9.92
C ALA A 28 14.17 4.74 10.49
N PHE A 29 13.31 5.35 9.68
CA PHE A 29 11.93 5.65 10.06
C PHE A 29 11.10 4.36 10.21
N PHE A 30 11.23 3.43 9.25
CA PHE A 30 10.47 2.17 9.26
C PHE A 30 10.94 1.22 10.37
N GLU A 31 12.21 1.30 10.79
CA GLU A 31 12.72 0.57 11.96
C GLU A 31 12.00 0.93 13.28
N ILE A 32 11.44 2.14 13.38
CA ILE A 32 10.64 2.56 14.56
C ILE A 32 9.38 1.70 14.72
N PHE A 33 8.86 1.21 13.60
CA PHE A 33 7.64 0.40 13.51
C PHE A 33 7.95 -1.10 13.31
N ASP A 34 9.20 -1.53 13.50
CA ASP A 34 9.66 -2.91 13.26
C ASP A 34 9.34 -3.43 11.85
N TYR A 35 9.27 -2.51 10.86
CA TYR A 35 8.95 -2.82 9.48
C TYR A 35 10.22 -2.88 8.61
N ASN A 36 10.57 -4.09 8.15
CA ASN A 36 11.84 -4.38 7.47
C ASN A 36 11.66 -4.90 6.02
N GLU A 37 10.51 -4.63 5.39
CA GLU A 37 10.26 -5.12 4.01
C GLU A 37 10.99 -4.31 2.94
N PHE A 38 11.50 -3.13 3.25
CA PHE A 38 12.24 -2.31 2.31
C PHE A 38 13.74 -2.50 2.47
N GLN A 39 14.43 -2.83 1.35
CA GLN A 39 15.89 -2.83 1.31
C GLN A 39 16.44 -1.39 1.42
N ASN A 40 15.75 -0.45 0.75
CA ASN A 40 16.05 0.98 0.83
C ASN A 40 14.77 1.79 0.61
N SER A 41 14.73 3.02 1.14
CA SER A 41 13.63 3.95 0.95
C SER A 41 14.12 5.39 0.87
N ASP A 42 13.56 6.15 -0.07
CA ASP A 42 13.79 7.57 -0.25
C ASP A 42 12.47 8.26 -0.59
N ILE A 43 11.81 8.76 0.45
CA ILE A 43 10.45 9.27 0.34
C ILE A 43 10.37 10.67 0.94
N ARG A 44 9.90 11.62 0.17
CA ARG A 44 9.59 12.97 0.66
C ARG A 44 8.13 13.05 1.05
N VAL A 45 7.88 13.49 2.30
CA VAL A 45 6.56 13.72 2.85
C VAL A 45 6.36 15.21 3.07
N SER A 46 5.28 15.76 2.53
CA SER A 46 4.83 17.13 2.76
C SER A 46 3.55 17.09 3.57
N VAL A 47 3.56 17.79 4.70
CA VAL A 47 2.43 17.89 5.63
C VAL A 47 1.99 19.35 5.69
N VAL A 48 0.71 19.60 5.45
CA VAL A 48 0.11 20.94 5.57
C VAL A 48 -0.92 20.88 6.69
N LEU A 49 -0.61 21.52 7.81
CA LEU A 49 -1.52 21.66 8.94
C LEU A 49 -2.24 23.02 8.83
N ASP A 50 -3.55 22.99 8.69
CA ASP A 50 -4.41 24.18 8.72
C ASP A 50 -5.07 24.28 10.10
N LYS A 51 -4.55 25.20 10.94
CA LYS A 51 -5.07 25.43 12.28
C LYS A 51 -6.28 26.36 12.25
N LYS A 52 -7.42 25.82 12.64
CA LYS A 52 -8.68 26.58 12.83
C LYS A 52 -8.94 26.81 14.31
N SER A 53 -9.98 27.56 14.64
CA SER A 53 -10.31 27.92 16.02
C SER A 53 -10.69 26.71 16.90
N ASN A 54 -11.28 25.66 16.31
CA ASN A 54 -11.84 24.51 17.03
C ASN A 54 -11.42 23.14 16.50
N LEU A 55 -10.59 23.11 15.45
CA LEU A 55 -10.07 21.87 14.86
C LEU A 55 -8.78 22.13 14.11
N LEU A 56 -8.05 21.04 13.79
CA LEU A 56 -6.91 21.07 12.88
C LEU A 56 -7.25 20.21 11.68
N GLU A 57 -6.94 20.67 10.47
CA GLU A 57 -6.96 19.87 9.26
C GLU A 57 -5.52 19.60 8.83
N ILE A 58 -5.17 18.34 8.62
CA ILE A 58 -3.82 17.95 8.26
C ILE A 58 -3.87 17.19 6.94
N ASP A 59 -3.28 17.78 5.91
CA ASP A 59 -3.13 17.16 4.60
C ASP A 59 -1.73 16.60 4.44
N PHE A 60 -1.63 15.31 4.25
CA PHE A 60 -0.39 14.59 3.99
C PHE A 60 -0.27 14.28 2.51
N LYS A 61 0.94 14.39 1.97
CA LYS A 61 1.30 13.95 0.62
C LYS A 61 2.68 13.34 0.65
N HIS A 62 2.85 12.18 0.06
CA HIS A 62 4.18 11.60 -0.12
C HIS A 62 4.46 11.28 -1.58
N LYS A 63 5.74 11.29 -1.92
CA LYS A 63 6.27 10.86 -3.20
C LYS A 63 7.71 10.40 -3.01
N GLY A 64 8.07 9.28 -3.61
CA GLY A 64 9.43 8.75 -3.54
C GLY A 64 9.52 7.37 -4.14
N THR A 65 10.53 6.63 -3.71
CA THR A 65 10.79 5.25 -4.11
C THR A 65 11.06 4.38 -2.90
N VAL A 66 10.66 3.12 -2.99
CA VAL A 66 11.04 2.06 -2.06
C VAL A 66 11.67 0.92 -2.84
N ASN A 67 12.75 0.35 -2.34
CA ASN A 67 13.39 -0.80 -2.95
C ASN A 67 12.78 -2.07 -2.36
N VAL A 68 12.17 -2.88 -3.23
CA VAL A 68 11.42 -4.09 -2.86
C VAL A 68 11.72 -5.24 -3.81
N PRO A 69 11.63 -6.49 -3.37
CA PRO A 69 11.76 -7.64 -4.26
C PRO A 69 10.55 -7.77 -5.19
N CYS A 70 10.82 -8.16 -6.42
CA CYS A 70 9.81 -8.49 -7.42
C CYS A 70 9.15 -9.83 -7.10
N ASP A 71 7.81 -9.88 -7.08
CA ASP A 71 7.04 -11.10 -6.77
C ASP A 71 7.23 -12.23 -7.80
N LEU A 72 7.74 -11.94 -9.00
CA LEU A 72 7.94 -12.92 -10.06
C LEU A 72 9.38 -13.41 -10.20
N THR A 73 10.35 -12.52 -9.93
CA THR A 73 11.78 -12.83 -10.19
C THR A 73 12.62 -12.79 -8.94
N SER A 74 12.07 -12.30 -7.81
CA SER A 74 12.78 -12.03 -6.57
C SER A 74 13.96 -11.04 -6.70
N GLU A 75 14.08 -10.37 -7.84
CA GLU A 75 15.06 -9.30 -8.03
C GLU A 75 14.56 -8.00 -7.41
N ASP A 76 15.46 -7.31 -6.72
CA ASP A 76 15.13 -6.03 -6.10
C ASP A 76 15.00 -4.92 -7.16
N PHE A 77 14.01 -4.06 -6.98
CA PHE A 77 13.82 -2.90 -7.84
C PHE A 77 13.23 -1.71 -7.08
N ASP A 78 13.45 -0.52 -7.62
CA ASP A 78 12.90 0.70 -7.06
C ASP A 78 11.46 0.90 -7.54
N LEU A 79 10.53 0.71 -6.60
CA LEU A 79 9.11 0.91 -6.82
C LEU A 79 8.74 2.35 -6.49
N PRO A 80 8.23 3.14 -7.46
CA PRO A 80 7.75 4.49 -7.18
C PRO A 80 6.47 4.44 -6.37
N VAL A 81 6.44 5.18 -5.26
CA VAL A 81 5.28 5.31 -4.36
C VAL A 81 4.82 6.74 -4.28
N LYS A 82 3.52 6.93 -4.21
CA LYS A 82 2.87 8.23 -4.01
C LYS A 82 1.51 8.04 -3.37
N GLY A 83 1.15 8.95 -2.49
CA GLY A 83 -0.17 8.92 -1.86
C GLY A 83 -0.51 10.25 -1.21
N LYS A 84 -1.70 10.30 -0.68
CA LYS A 84 -2.23 11.42 0.09
C LYS A 84 -3.18 10.89 1.15
N LEU A 85 -3.17 11.55 2.30
CA LEU A 85 -4.08 11.28 3.41
C LEU A 85 -4.59 12.63 3.93
N LYS A 86 -5.83 12.68 4.37
CA LYS A 86 -6.39 13.84 5.07
C LYS A 86 -6.86 13.40 6.45
N LEU A 87 -6.41 14.12 7.48
CA LEU A 87 -6.77 13.88 8.87
C LEU A 87 -7.42 15.14 9.44
N ILE A 88 -8.56 14.98 10.07
CA ILE A 88 -9.23 16.03 10.84
C ILE A 88 -9.01 15.74 12.31
N VAL A 89 -8.43 16.70 13.04
CA VAL A 89 -8.22 16.58 14.49
C VAL A 89 -9.21 17.49 15.19
N ARG A 90 -10.05 16.92 16.06
CA ARG A 90 -10.97 17.63 16.93
C ARG A 90 -10.55 17.53 18.38
N PHE A 91 -10.89 18.53 19.15
CA PHE A 91 -10.66 18.53 20.58
C PHE A 91 -11.88 17.99 21.30
N GLY A 92 -11.69 17.12 22.28
CA GLY A 92 -12.73 16.46 23.05
C GLY A 92 -12.26 16.12 24.47
N ASP A 93 -13.09 15.37 25.21
CA ASP A 93 -12.76 15.01 26.60
C ASP A 93 -11.81 13.81 26.68
N THR A 94 -11.89 12.89 25.71
CA THR A 94 -11.10 11.68 25.68
C THR A 94 -10.47 11.48 24.32
N TYR A 95 -9.28 10.83 24.30
CA TYR A 95 -8.64 10.42 23.06
C TYR A 95 -9.46 9.34 22.36
N ASN A 96 -9.70 9.52 21.06
CA ASN A 96 -10.34 8.52 20.21
C ASN A 96 -9.74 8.57 18.80
N ASN A 97 -9.31 7.39 18.30
CA ASN A 97 -8.73 7.18 16.98
C ASN A 97 -9.43 6.02 16.25
N ASP A 98 -10.71 5.77 16.48
CA ASP A 98 -11.48 4.70 15.85
C ASP A 98 -11.80 4.99 14.38
N ASN A 99 -11.65 6.23 13.95
CA ASN A 99 -11.94 6.68 12.58
C ASN A 99 -10.65 7.13 11.89
N GLU A 100 -10.33 6.56 10.73
CA GLU A 100 -9.11 6.82 9.97
C GLU A 100 -8.93 8.30 9.56
N GLU A 101 -10.03 9.06 9.38
CA GLU A 101 -10.02 10.46 8.97
C GLU A 101 -10.27 11.44 10.10
N LEU A 102 -10.65 10.95 11.29
CA LEU A 102 -11.01 11.79 12.43
C LEU A 102 -10.33 11.34 13.71
N LEU A 103 -9.42 12.16 14.19
CA LEU A 103 -8.77 12.00 15.50
C LEU A 103 -9.40 12.92 16.51
N ILE A 104 -9.80 12.40 17.68
CA ILE A 104 -10.21 13.22 18.83
C ILE A 104 -9.05 13.25 19.84
N VAL A 105 -8.62 14.46 20.17
CA VAL A 105 -7.50 14.71 21.08
C VAL A 105 -8.01 15.45 22.30
N PRO A 106 -7.60 15.11 23.54
CA PRO A 106 -7.99 15.81 24.74
C PRO A 106 -7.66 17.31 24.71
N PHE A 107 -8.51 18.14 25.32
CA PHE A 107 -8.31 19.60 25.35
C PHE A 107 -6.99 20.07 25.97
N GLY A 108 -6.32 19.21 26.76
CA GLY A 108 -5.05 19.52 27.40
C GLY A 108 -3.81 19.26 26.56
N GLU A 109 -3.97 18.63 25.39
CA GLU A 109 -2.85 18.31 24.52
C GLU A 109 -2.34 19.55 23.80
N PHE A 110 -1.03 19.61 23.59
CA PHE A 110 -0.34 20.74 22.97
C PHE A 110 0.43 20.36 21.71
N GLU A 111 0.57 19.07 21.43
CA GLU A 111 1.30 18.52 20.30
C GLU A 111 0.61 17.29 19.74
N ILE A 112 0.90 16.93 18.50
CA ILE A 112 0.39 15.74 17.82
C ILE A 112 1.54 14.96 17.19
N ASP A 113 1.59 13.67 17.46
CA ASP A 113 2.50 12.75 16.77
C ASP A 113 1.85 12.28 15.47
N ILE A 114 2.51 12.56 14.35
CA ILE A 114 2.05 12.21 13.02
C ILE A 114 2.81 11.02 12.40
N SER A 115 3.72 10.41 13.15
CA SER A 115 4.59 9.33 12.65
C SER A 115 3.77 8.13 12.17
N GLN A 116 2.77 7.69 12.93
CA GLN A 116 1.91 6.57 12.57
C GLN A 116 1.16 6.81 11.25
N TYR A 117 0.59 8.00 11.07
CA TYR A 117 -0.14 8.35 9.83
C TYR A 117 0.77 8.39 8.60
N ILE A 118 2.02 8.86 8.77
CA ILE A 118 3.04 8.82 7.71
C ILE A 118 3.37 7.37 7.36
N TYR A 119 3.59 6.53 8.36
CA TYR A 119 3.90 5.11 8.17
C TYR A 119 2.77 4.39 7.42
N GLU A 120 1.55 4.46 7.92
CA GLU A 120 0.37 3.82 7.33
C GLU A 120 0.12 4.29 5.89
N MET A 121 0.16 5.60 5.65
CA MET A 121 -0.02 6.16 4.32
C MET A 121 0.99 5.64 3.30
N ILE A 122 2.26 5.48 3.70
CA ILE A 122 3.31 4.95 2.81
C ILE A 122 3.09 3.46 2.56
N VAL A 123 2.91 2.65 3.61
CA VAL A 123 2.74 1.20 3.49
C VAL A 123 1.49 0.86 2.68
N LEU A 124 0.37 1.52 2.91
CA LEU A 124 -0.87 1.31 2.16
C LEU A 124 -0.80 1.79 0.70
N SER A 125 0.17 2.63 0.34
CA SER A 125 0.38 3.05 -1.05
C SER A 125 1.09 2.02 -1.92
N ILE A 126 1.63 0.97 -1.31
CA ILE A 126 2.34 -0.10 -2.02
C ILE A 126 1.32 -1.04 -2.66
N PRO A 127 1.43 -1.34 -3.95
CA PRO A 127 0.53 -2.27 -4.60
C PRO A 127 0.74 -3.69 -4.06
N LEU A 128 -0.35 -4.45 -3.93
CA LEU A 128 -0.33 -5.85 -3.50
C LEU A 128 0.55 -6.75 -4.39
N ARG A 129 0.70 -6.39 -5.67
CA ARG A 129 1.55 -7.10 -6.62
C ARG A 129 2.70 -6.20 -7.06
N ARG A 130 3.91 -6.55 -6.65
CA ARG A 130 5.16 -5.83 -6.94
C ARG A 130 5.86 -6.50 -8.11
N VAL A 131 5.73 -5.94 -9.30
CA VAL A 131 6.31 -6.49 -10.53
C VAL A 131 7.27 -5.50 -11.13
N HIS A 132 8.51 -5.95 -11.36
CA HIS A 132 9.55 -5.15 -12.00
C HIS A 132 9.07 -4.65 -13.37
N PRO A 133 9.18 -3.34 -13.68
CA PRO A 133 8.69 -2.77 -14.95
C PRO A 133 9.32 -3.41 -16.17
N GLY A 134 10.59 -3.82 -16.08
CA GLY A 134 11.32 -4.50 -17.14
C GLY A 134 10.74 -5.86 -17.59
N ILE A 135 9.80 -6.43 -16.82
CA ILE A 135 9.07 -7.63 -17.24
C ILE A 135 8.01 -7.29 -18.28
N LYS A 136 7.35 -6.12 -18.13
CA LYS A 136 6.28 -5.69 -19.04
C LYS A 136 6.83 -5.21 -20.37
N ASP A 137 7.96 -4.51 -20.36
CA ASP A 137 8.61 -4.00 -21.58
C ASP A 137 9.61 -4.99 -22.21
N GLY A 138 9.84 -6.15 -21.57
CA GLY A 138 10.70 -7.22 -22.07
C GLY A 138 12.19 -6.93 -21.94
N SER A 139 12.59 -5.87 -21.24
CA SER A 139 14.00 -5.52 -21.02
C SER A 139 14.68 -6.45 -20.02
N LEU A 140 13.93 -7.01 -19.06
CA LEU A 140 14.42 -7.96 -18.07
C LEU A 140 14.33 -9.39 -18.62
N LYS A 141 15.49 -10.05 -18.76
CA LYS A 141 15.58 -11.46 -19.18
C LYS A 141 16.25 -12.25 -18.08
N THR A 142 15.46 -12.93 -17.26
CA THR A 142 15.96 -13.81 -16.20
C THR A 142 15.56 -15.25 -16.45
N GLU A 143 16.35 -16.20 -15.89
CA GLU A 143 16.01 -17.62 -15.93
C GLU A 143 14.63 -17.90 -15.34
N ALA A 144 14.27 -17.17 -14.26
CA ALA A 144 12.96 -17.26 -13.62
C ALA A 144 11.81 -16.93 -14.59
N LEU A 145 11.94 -15.87 -15.40
CA LEU A 145 10.95 -15.50 -16.41
C LEU A 145 10.84 -16.51 -17.52
N THR A 146 11.95 -17.12 -17.91
CA THR A 146 11.96 -18.17 -18.94
C THR A 146 11.21 -19.41 -18.44
N LYS A 147 11.50 -19.85 -17.22
CA LYS A 147 10.80 -20.97 -16.57
C LYS A 147 9.31 -20.69 -16.37
N LEU A 148 8.94 -19.47 -15.94
CA LEU A 148 7.53 -19.07 -15.80
C LEU A 148 6.78 -19.13 -17.13
N LYS A 149 7.40 -18.69 -18.23
CA LYS A 149 6.81 -18.78 -19.57
C LYS A 149 6.65 -20.23 -20.03
N GLU A 150 7.62 -21.08 -19.78
CA GLU A 150 7.55 -22.51 -20.08
C GLU A 150 6.42 -23.19 -19.32
N LEU A 151 6.31 -22.95 -18.00
CA LEU A 151 5.24 -23.50 -17.16
C LEU A 151 3.85 -22.99 -17.59
N ALA A 152 3.72 -21.71 -17.92
CA ALA A 152 2.45 -21.15 -18.41
C ALA A 152 2.02 -21.77 -19.75
N ILE A 153 2.97 -22.11 -20.64
CA ILE A 153 2.69 -22.81 -21.90
C ILE A 153 2.26 -24.25 -21.64
N GLU A 154 2.86 -24.90 -20.63
CA GLU A 154 2.48 -26.27 -20.25
C GLU A 154 1.09 -26.33 -19.62
N GLU A 155 0.73 -25.37 -18.77
CA GLU A 155 -0.61 -25.24 -18.17
C GLU A 155 -1.66 -25.04 -19.26
N GLN A 156 -1.47 -24.10 -20.19
CA GLN A 156 -2.38 -23.88 -21.30
C GLN A 156 -2.54 -25.12 -22.21
N LYS A 157 -1.49 -25.93 -22.36
CA LYS A 157 -1.58 -27.19 -23.09
C LYS A 157 -2.34 -28.26 -22.33
N LYS A 158 -2.27 -28.28 -21.00
CA LYS A 158 -3.03 -29.18 -20.13
C LYS A 158 -4.51 -28.81 -20.13
N GLU A 159 -4.83 -27.54 -19.95
CA GLU A 159 -6.22 -27.04 -19.99
C GLU A 159 -6.89 -27.35 -21.33
N LYS A 160 -6.23 -27.09 -22.46
CA LYS A 160 -6.74 -27.45 -23.79
C LYS A 160 -6.86 -28.95 -24.03
N LYS A 161 -6.11 -29.78 -23.29
CA LYS A 161 -6.26 -31.24 -23.34
C LYS A 161 -7.39 -31.74 -22.45
N GLU A 162 -7.65 -31.05 -21.35
CA GLU A 162 -8.77 -31.34 -20.45
C GLU A 162 -10.09 -30.90 -21.05
N GLU A 163 -10.18 -29.69 -21.64
CA GLU A 163 -11.36 -29.24 -22.39
C GLU A 163 -11.71 -30.21 -23.54
N LYS A 164 -10.69 -30.70 -24.30
CA LYS A 164 -10.94 -31.71 -25.34
C LYS A 164 -11.33 -33.09 -24.80
N LYS A 165 -11.04 -33.39 -23.53
CA LYS A 165 -11.50 -34.62 -22.87
C LYS A 165 -12.91 -34.46 -22.31
N GLU A 166 -13.31 -33.26 -21.90
CA GLU A 166 -14.67 -32.96 -21.47
C GLU A 166 -15.64 -32.88 -22.65
N GLU A 167 -15.21 -32.50 -23.86
CA GLU A 167 -16.02 -32.65 -25.07
C GLU A 167 -16.29 -34.11 -25.44
N ASN A 168 -15.48 -35.06 -24.97
CA ASN A 168 -15.73 -36.49 -25.09
C ASN A 168 -16.51 -36.98 -23.88
N ILE A 169 -17.72 -36.44 -23.73
CA ILE A 169 -18.67 -36.81 -22.67
C ILE A 169 -18.95 -38.33 -22.79
N ASP A 170 -18.76 -39.06 -21.67
CA ASP A 170 -19.07 -40.47 -21.53
C ASP A 170 -20.49 -40.73 -22.11
N PRO A 171 -20.66 -41.66 -23.08
CA PRO A 171 -21.98 -41.96 -23.70
C PRO A 171 -23.10 -42.29 -22.70
N ARG A 172 -22.74 -42.58 -21.46
CA ARG A 172 -23.71 -42.81 -20.37
C ARG A 172 -24.50 -41.55 -19.97
N TRP A 173 -23.95 -40.36 -20.21
CA TRP A 173 -24.60 -39.08 -19.88
C TRP A 173 -25.55 -38.60 -20.96
N ASP A 174 -25.50 -39.17 -22.18
CA ASP A 174 -26.41 -38.80 -23.28
C ASP A 174 -27.89 -39.18 -22.95
N LYS A 175 -28.08 -40.28 -22.22
CA LYS A 175 -29.42 -40.68 -21.73
C LYS A 175 -29.99 -39.73 -20.67
N LEU A 176 -29.15 -39.07 -19.88
CA LEU A 176 -29.56 -38.07 -18.89
C LEU A 176 -29.89 -36.72 -19.53
N LYS A 177 -29.21 -36.34 -20.61
CA LYS A 177 -29.56 -35.12 -21.38
C LYS A 177 -30.93 -35.24 -22.07
N GLN A 178 -31.27 -36.40 -22.61
CA GLN A 178 -32.60 -36.64 -23.20
C GLN A 178 -33.75 -36.48 -22.19
N LEU A 179 -33.52 -36.85 -20.93
CA LEU A 179 -34.54 -36.68 -19.86
C LEU A 179 -34.75 -35.22 -19.42
N LEU A 180 -33.78 -34.31 -19.73
CA LEU A 180 -33.88 -32.90 -19.42
C LEU A 180 -34.53 -32.08 -20.55
N THR A 181 -34.59 -32.60 -21.77
CA THR A 181 -35.14 -31.92 -22.95
C THR A 181 -36.60 -32.29 -23.23
N ASP A 182 -37.18 -33.32 -22.56
CA ASP A 182 -38.56 -33.74 -22.68
C ASP A 182 -39.47 -33.11 -21.58
N LYS A 183 -39.44 -31.77 -21.48
CA LYS A 183 -40.39 -31.00 -20.68
C LYS A 183 -40.85 -29.77 -21.41
#